data_285b68dd322fbfa910ab2442dac19db2
#
_entry.id   285b68dd322fbfa910ab2442dac19db2
#
_cell.length_a   1.000
_cell.length_b   1.000
_cell.length_c   1.000
_cell.angle_alpha   90.00
_cell.angle_beta   90.00
_cell.angle_gamma   90.00
#
_symmetry.space_group_name_H-M   'P 1'
#
loop_
_entity.id
_entity.type
_entity.pdbx_description
1 polymer ?
#
loop_
_entity_poly.entity_id
_entity_poly.type
_entity_poly.pdbx_seq_one_letter_code
_entity_poly.pdbx_strand_id
1 'polypeptide(L)'
;MTLENWFAAVPRAAVAFSGGTDSALVLWAAKQYGCDVRSYYVKTAFQPAFELEDAEKLTAQLGVPMMVVEKDILSVPEAAANGPGRCYYCKRALFTALWEAARRDGYAVLLDGTNASDDAGDRPGMQALRELGVRSPLRECGVTKAEVRQMSREAGLFTWDKPAYACLATRIPTGTAIHAADLKRVEQAEGALAALGFRDFRVRLLDGNARIQVTEKQLALALEQRQQVLDALKPLFPAVLLDLETRTG
;
A
#
# COMPACT_ATOMS: atom_id res chain seq x y z
N MET A 1 23.13 9.64 -8.92
CA MET A 1 23.65 8.27 -8.71
C MET A 1 22.64 7.31 -9.32
N THR A 2 23.07 6.25 -10.04
CA THR A 2 22.17 5.23 -10.59
C THR A 2 21.79 4.21 -9.53
N LEU A 3 20.67 3.48 -9.74
CA LEU A 3 20.28 2.37 -8.85
C LEU A 3 21.35 1.28 -8.82
N GLU A 4 21.98 0.99 -9.96
CA GLU A 4 23.08 0.02 -10.04
C GLU A 4 24.24 0.39 -9.10
N ASN A 5 24.74 1.62 -9.18
CA ASN A 5 25.82 2.11 -8.30
C ASN A 5 25.39 2.15 -6.83
N TRP A 6 24.10 2.44 -6.58
CA TRP A 6 23.55 2.45 -5.23
C TRP A 6 23.57 1.03 -4.62
N PHE A 7 23.10 0.02 -5.36
CA PHE A 7 23.09 -1.39 -4.88
C PHE A 7 24.47 -2.00 -4.84
N ALA A 8 25.43 -1.58 -5.70
CA ALA A 8 26.83 -1.99 -5.60
C ALA A 8 27.45 -1.60 -4.25
N ALA A 9 27.00 -0.48 -3.64
CA ALA A 9 27.44 -0.05 -2.31
C ALA A 9 26.64 -0.70 -1.16
N VAL A 10 25.56 -1.42 -1.45
CA VAL A 10 24.69 -2.08 -0.46
C VAL A 10 24.50 -3.56 -0.86
N PRO A 11 25.48 -4.41 -0.57
CA PRO A 11 25.49 -5.79 -1.09
C PRO A 11 24.45 -6.68 -0.42
N ARG A 12 23.84 -6.26 0.72
CA ARG A 12 22.84 -7.02 1.44
C ARG A 12 21.81 -6.12 2.08
N ALA A 13 20.51 -6.36 1.82
CA ALA A 13 19.42 -5.54 2.34
C ALA A 13 18.12 -6.31 2.52
N ALA A 14 17.31 -5.89 3.50
CA ALA A 14 15.90 -6.22 3.64
C ALA A 14 15.04 -5.19 2.90
N VAL A 15 13.97 -5.60 2.26
CA VAL A 15 13.00 -4.69 1.61
C VAL A 15 11.67 -4.75 2.32
N ALA A 16 11.19 -3.61 2.84
CA ALA A 16 9.81 -3.43 3.28
C ALA A 16 8.91 -3.45 2.05
N PHE A 17 8.26 -4.58 1.84
CA PHE A 17 7.58 -4.90 0.59
C PHE A 17 6.07 -4.83 0.75
N SER A 18 5.40 -3.99 -0.04
CA SER A 18 3.95 -3.80 0.01
C SER A 18 3.19 -4.43 -1.16
N GLY A 19 3.90 -5.05 -2.13
CA GLY A 19 3.28 -5.50 -3.38
C GLY A 19 2.87 -4.36 -4.34
N GLY A 20 3.18 -3.11 -4.01
CA GLY A 20 2.94 -1.95 -4.87
C GLY A 20 4.08 -1.72 -5.87
N THR A 21 3.84 -0.89 -6.89
CA THR A 21 4.77 -0.62 -8.01
C THR A 21 6.16 -0.20 -7.54
N ASP A 22 6.24 0.71 -6.56
CA ASP A 22 7.52 1.28 -6.10
C ASP A 22 8.36 0.24 -5.37
N SER A 23 7.78 -0.46 -4.39
CA SER A 23 8.49 -1.51 -3.65
C SER A 23 8.85 -2.71 -4.55
N ALA A 24 8.05 -2.96 -5.58
CA ALA A 24 8.33 -3.96 -6.60
C ALA A 24 9.59 -3.62 -7.41
N LEU A 25 9.72 -2.36 -7.84
CA LEU A 25 10.91 -1.91 -8.54
C LEU A 25 12.16 -1.97 -7.65
N VAL A 26 12.06 -1.57 -6.37
CA VAL A 26 13.17 -1.71 -5.41
C VAL A 26 13.63 -3.17 -5.29
N LEU A 27 12.68 -4.09 -5.15
CA LEU A 27 12.99 -5.52 -4.99
C LEU A 27 13.64 -6.11 -6.25
N TRP A 28 13.10 -5.76 -7.42
CA TRP A 28 13.66 -6.14 -8.72
C TRP A 28 15.08 -5.60 -8.89
N ALA A 29 15.27 -4.29 -8.65
CA ALA A 29 16.57 -3.64 -8.81
C ALA A 29 17.62 -4.23 -7.86
N ALA A 30 17.26 -4.48 -6.58
CA ALA A 30 18.13 -5.13 -5.63
C ALA A 30 18.64 -6.49 -6.16
N LYS A 31 17.71 -7.32 -6.66
CA LYS A 31 18.08 -8.62 -7.25
C LYS A 31 18.89 -8.46 -8.53
N GLN A 32 18.47 -7.59 -9.44
CA GLN A 32 19.09 -7.37 -10.74
C GLN A 32 20.55 -6.93 -10.60
N TYR A 33 20.85 -6.10 -9.59
CA TYR A 33 22.18 -5.57 -9.32
C TYR A 33 22.98 -6.37 -8.29
N GLY A 34 22.59 -7.62 -8.02
CA GLY A 34 23.38 -8.57 -7.25
C GLY A 34 23.35 -8.38 -5.73
N CYS A 35 22.42 -7.62 -5.20
CA CYS A 35 22.21 -7.50 -3.75
C CYS A 35 21.62 -8.80 -3.18
N ASP A 36 22.18 -9.32 -2.08
CA ASP A 36 21.54 -10.37 -1.26
C ASP A 36 20.29 -9.77 -0.61
N VAL A 37 19.12 -10.07 -1.15
CA VAL A 37 17.88 -9.42 -0.78
C VAL A 37 16.83 -10.40 -0.29
N ARG A 38 16.12 -10.01 0.77
CA ARG A 38 14.90 -10.65 1.26
C ARG A 38 13.80 -9.61 1.42
N SER A 39 12.59 -9.98 1.01
CA SER A 39 11.40 -9.13 1.18
C SER A 39 10.68 -9.45 2.49
N TYR A 40 10.13 -8.41 3.11
CA TYR A 40 9.35 -8.49 4.35
C TYR A 40 8.03 -7.77 4.13
N TYR A 41 6.94 -8.52 4.17
CA TYR A 41 5.58 -7.99 4.08
C TYR A 41 4.95 -7.91 5.47
N VAL A 42 4.41 -6.75 5.85
CA VAL A 42 3.65 -6.63 7.10
C VAL A 42 2.18 -6.83 6.81
N LYS A 43 1.58 -7.85 7.41
CA LYS A 43 0.13 -8.08 7.38
C LYS A 43 -0.53 -7.45 8.61
N THR A 44 -1.46 -6.56 8.37
CA THR A 44 -2.33 -5.95 9.40
C THR A 44 -3.77 -5.83 8.90
N ALA A 45 -4.69 -5.41 9.77
CA ALA A 45 -6.06 -5.10 9.38
C ALA A 45 -6.17 -3.91 8.39
N PHE A 46 -5.10 -3.12 8.20
CA PHE A 46 -5.11 -1.98 7.28
C PHE A 46 -4.76 -2.34 5.84
N GLN A 47 -4.18 -3.53 5.59
CA GLN A 47 -3.89 -4.03 4.24
C GLN A 47 -4.97 -5.01 3.78
N PRO A 48 -5.54 -4.81 2.59
CA PRO A 48 -6.47 -5.77 2.03
C PRO A 48 -5.79 -7.08 1.64
N ALA A 49 -6.55 -8.16 1.55
CA ALA A 49 -6.02 -9.50 1.24
C ALA A 49 -5.29 -9.55 -0.10
N PHE A 50 -5.83 -8.88 -1.14
CA PHE A 50 -5.25 -8.90 -2.47
C PHE A 50 -3.81 -8.32 -2.54
N GLU A 51 -3.44 -7.41 -1.62
CA GLU A 51 -2.07 -6.88 -1.58
C GLU A 51 -1.05 -7.96 -1.17
N LEU A 52 -1.43 -8.88 -0.27
CA LEU A 52 -0.60 -10.02 0.08
C LEU A 52 -0.48 -10.99 -1.09
N GLU A 53 -1.60 -11.30 -1.77
CA GLU A 53 -1.61 -12.18 -2.96
C GLU A 53 -0.72 -11.63 -4.08
N ASP A 54 -0.79 -10.32 -4.35
CA ASP A 54 0.08 -9.66 -5.32
C ASP A 54 1.55 -9.69 -4.89
N ALA A 55 1.82 -9.53 -3.60
CA ALA A 55 3.18 -9.61 -3.04
C ALA A 55 3.77 -11.01 -3.19
N GLU A 56 3.00 -12.05 -2.90
CA GLU A 56 3.39 -13.46 -3.07
C GLU A 56 3.68 -13.78 -4.55
N LYS A 57 2.78 -13.37 -5.44
CA LYS A 57 2.93 -13.56 -6.89
C LYS A 57 4.19 -12.87 -7.42
N LEU A 58 4.46 -11.64 -6.98
CA LEU A 58 5.63 -10.89 -7.44
C LEU A 58 6.93 -11.48 -6.92
N THR A 59 7.00 -11.84 -5.65
CA THR A 59 8.19 -12.45 -5.06
C THR A 59 8.48 -13.82 -5.68
N ALA A 60 7.45 -14.60 -6.03
CA ALA A 60 7.60 -15.83 -6.80
C ALA A 60 8.15 -15.55 -8.22
N GLN A 61 7.61 -14.53 -8.92
CA GLN A 61 8.10 -14.10 -10.24
C GLN A 61 9.58 -13.70 -10.18
N LEU A 62 9.97 -12.99 -9.16
CA LEU A 62 11.35 -12.54 -8.97
C LEU A 62 12.27 -13.61 -8.39
N GLY A 63 11.75 -14.71 -7.85
CA GLY A 63 12.52 -15.70 -7.13
C GLY A 63 13.24 -15.12 -5.91
N VAL A 64 12.57 -14.21 -5.18
CA VAL A 64 13.08 -13.59 -3.94
C VAL A 64 12.28 -14.12 -2.75
N PRO A 65 12.95 -14.61 -1.69
CA PRO A 65 12.21 -15.09 -0.51
C PRO A 65 11.48 -13.96 0.18
N MET A 66 10.23 -14.24 0.63
CA MET A 66 9.40 -13.30 1.38
C MET A 66 9.09 -13.85 2.77
N MET A 67 9.17 -12.97 3.78
CA MET A 67 8.64 -13.22 5.11
C MET A 67 7.40 -12.37 5.34
N VAL A 68 6.32 -12.99 5.78
CA VAL A 68 5.12 -12.27 6.25
C VAL A 68 5.26 -12.04 7.76
N VAL A 69 5.18 -10.79 8.16
CA VAL A 69 5.23 -10.34 9.56
C VAL A 69 3.82 -9.90 9.97
N GLU A 70 3.17 -10.62 10.84
CA GLU A 70 1.85 -10.23 11.35
C GLU A 70 1.99 -9.17 12.45
N LYS A 71 1.18 -8.13 12.38
CA LYS A 71 1.12 -7.06 13.38
C LYS A 71 -0.32 -6.66 13.64
N ASP A 72 -0.76 -6.75 14.88
CA ASP A 72 -2.02 -6.15 15.30
C ASP A 72 -1.85 -4.63 15.41
N ILE A 73 -2.25 -3.92 14.35
CA ILE A 73 -2.15 -2.45 14.30
C ILE A 73 -3.25 -1.77 15.10
N LEU A 74 -4.37 -2.46 15.36
CA LEU A 74 -5.46 -1.92 16.17
C LEU A 74 -5.12 -1.94 17.67
N SER A 75 -4.12 -2.70 18.10
CA SER A 75 -3.55 -2.63 19.45
C SER A 75 -2.68 -1.39 19.69
N VAL A 76 -2.38 -0.59 18.64
CA VAL A 76 -1.69 0.70 18.74
C VAL A 76 -2.73 1.80 18.90
N PRO A 77 -2.90 2.39 20.10
CA PRO A 77 -4.02 3.29 20.39
C PRO A 77 -4.11 4.49 19.45
N GLU A 78 -2.97 5.11 19.12
CA GLU A 78 -2.90 6.29 18.25
C GLU A 78 -3.22 5.95 16.79
N ALA A 79 -2.94 4.72 16.36
CA ALA A 79 -3.33 4.25 15.03
C ALA A 79 -4.82 3.93 14.97
N ALA A 80 -5.36 3.28 16.01
CA ALA A 80 -6.78 2.94 16.11
C ALA A 80 -7.67 4.18 16.29
N ALA A 81 -7.22 5.20 17.03
CA ALA A 81 -7.93 6.46 17.22
C ALA A 81 -8.07 7.28 15.93
N ASN A 82 -7.29 6.98 14.88
CA ASN A 82 -7.40 7.58 13.56
C ASN A 82 -7.28 9.13 13.54
N GLY A 83 -6.47 9.68 14.42
CA GLY A 83 -6.17 11.12 14.42
C GLY A 83 -5.27 11.54 13.23
N PRO A 84 -4.99 12.85 13.10
CA PRO A 84 -4.12 13.37 12.02
C PRO A 84 -2.74 12.74 11.97
N GLY A 85 -2.19 12.34 13.11
CA GLY A 85 -0.89 11.67 13.26
C GLY A 85 -0.92 10.16 13.01
N ARG A 86 -2.07 9.56 12.68
CA ARG A 86 -2.20 8.09 12.49
C ARG A 86 -1.09 7.47 11.67
N CYS A 87 -0.73 8.10 10.53
CA CYS A 87 0.26 7.55 9.62
C CYS A 87 1.67 7.46 10.24
N TYR A 88 2.02 8.36 11.14
CA TYR A 88 3.29 8.27 11.89
C TYR A 88 3.31 7.05 12.80
N TYR A 89 2.33 6.92 13.68
CA TYR A 89 2.26 5.80 14.64
C TYR A 89 2.13 4.45 13.94
N CYS A 90 1.32 4.39 12.89
CA CYS A 90 1.18 3.20 12.07
C CYS A 90 2.53 2.82 11.44
N LYS A 91 3.18 3.71 10.68
CA LYS A 91 4.47 3.40 10.05
C LYS A 91 5.53 3.05 11.09
N ARG A 92 5.61 3.77 12.21
CA ARG A 92 6.54 3.46 13.28
C ARG A 92 6.34 2.02 13.79
N ALA A 93 5.11 1.60 14.08
CA ALA A 93 4.82 0.25 14.54
C ALA A 93 5.16 -0.82 13.50
N LEU A 94 4.80 -0.60 12.23
CA LEU A 94 5.07 -1.53 11.13
C LEU A 94 6.56 -1.69 10.87
N PHE A 95 7.27 -0.57 10.71
CA PHE A 95 8.71 -0.61 10.40
C PHE A 95 9.58 -1.07 11.57
N THR A 96 9.14 -0.87 12.82
CA THR A 96 9.77 -1.50 13.98
C THR A 96 9.67 -3.03 13.90
N ALA A 97 8.49 -3.57 13.61
CA ALA A 97 8.31 -5.02 13.46
C ALA A 97 9.12 -5.59 12.28
N LEU A 98 9.20 -4.85 11.16
CA LEU A 98 10.06 -5.22 10.01
C LEU A 98 11.54 -5.23 10.39
N TRP A 99 12.01 -4.21 11.10
CA TRP A 99 13.39 -4.15 11.59
C TRP A 99 13.75 -5.31 12.52
N GLU A 100 12.84 -5.64 13.44
CA GLU A 100 13.04 -6.79 14.35
C GLU A 100 13.18 -8.10 13.57
N ALA A 101 12.33 -8.31 12.55
CA ALA A 101 12.40 -9.49 11.69
C ALA A 101 13.68 -9.48 10.83
N ALA A 102 13.99 -8.38 10.17
CA ALA A 102 15.16 -8.25 9.32
C ALA A 102 16.47 -8.45 10.09
N ARG A 103 16.59 -7.88 11.29
CA ARG A 103 17.78 -8.04 12.15
C ARG A 103 17.96 -9.46 12.64
N ARG A 104 16.88 -10.17 12.96
CA ARG A 104 16.96 -11.61 13.31
C ARG A 104 17.53 -12.45 12.18
N ASP A 105 17.25 -12.07 10.94
CA ASP A 105 17.78 -12.70 9.72
C ASP A 105 19.16 -12.15 9.31
N GLY A 106 19.75 -11.25 10.12
CA GLY A 106 21.09 -10.71 9.90
C GLY A 106 21.18 -9.59 8.86
N TYR A 107 20.06 -8.92 8.55
CA TYR A 107 20.06 -7.73 7.69
C TYR A 107 20.28 -6.46 8.52
N ALA A 108 21.23 -5.64 8.08
CA ALA A 108 21.60 -4.36 8.71
C ALA A 108 21.06 -3.13 7.97
N VAL A 109 20.42 -3.33 6.81
CA VAL A 109 19.83 -2.27 5.99
C VAL A 109 18.40 -2.64 5.67
N LEU A 110 17.46 -1.72 5.94
CA LEU A 110 16.05 -1.86 5.57
C LEU A 110 15.69 -0.79 4.54
N LEU A 111 15.10 -1.22 3.44
CA LEU A 111 14.72 -0.38 2.30
C LEU A 111 13.21 -0.22 2.22
N ASP A 112 12.75 0.91 1.69
CA ASP A 112 11.36 1.13 1.31
C ASP A 112 11.23 1.60 -0.15
N GLY A 113 9.99 1.69 -0.64
CA GLY A 113 9.66 2.10 -2.00
C GLY A 113 9.43 3.60 -2.17
N THR A 114 9.81 4.45 -1.23
CA THR A 114 9.64 5.91 -1.37
C THR A 114 10.44 6.41 -2.57
N ASN A 115 9.79 7.14 -3.49
CA ASN A 115 10.38 7.67 -4.71
C ASN A 115 10.57 9.20 -4.66
N ALA A 116 11.18 9.80 -5.68
CA ALA A 116 11.50 11.22 -5.71
C ALA A 116 10.27 12.13 -5.86
N SER A 117 9.15 11.62 -6.38
CA SER A 117 7.89 12.35 -6.50
C SER A 117 7.09 12.38 -5.20
N ASP A 118 7.43 11.54 -4.22
CA ASP A 118 6.78 11.57 -2.92
C ASP A 118 7.20 12.84 -2.19
N ASP A 119 6.21 13.64 -1.78
CA ASP A 119 6.48 14.86 -1.03
C ASP A 119 7.25 14.55 0.26
N ALA A 120 8.47 15.10 0.33
CA ALA A 120 9.35 14.99 1.50
C ALA A 120 8.92 15.90 2.64
N GLY A 121 7.96 16.81 2.35
CA GLY A 121 7.44 17.72 3.35
C GLY A 121 6.97 17.00 4.59
N ASP A 122 6.46 17.72 5.51
CA ASP A 122 6.12 17.34 6.89
C ASP A 122 5.05 16.22 7.02
N ARG A 123 5.09 15.21 6.12
CA ARG A 123 4.20 14.05 6.22
C ARG A 123 4.60 13.19 7.41
N PRO A 124 3.70 13.01 8.39
CA PRO A 124 4.00 12.26 9.62
C PRO A 124 4.63 10.88 9.37
N GLY A 125 4.19 10.19 8.32
CA GLY A 125 4.75 8.87 7.97
C GLY A 125 6.20 8.90 7.49
N MET A 126 6.67 9.99 6.87
CA MET A 126 8.07 10.13 6.43
C MET A 126 9.01 10.38 7.60
N GLN A 127 8.53 11.07 8.62
CA GLN A 127 9.27 11.26 9.87
C GLN A 127 9.60 9.91 10.52
N ALA A 128 8.62 9.01 10.64
CA ALA A 128 8.84 7.68 11.21
C ALA A 128 9.92 6.88 10.47
N LEU A 129 9.96 6.94 9.13
CA LEU A 129 10.98 6.26 8.33
C LEU A 129 12.38 6.82 8.57
N ARG A 130 12.52 8.15 8.65
CA ARG A 130 13.81 8.82 8.97
C ARG A 130 14.31 8.43 10.34
N GLU A 131 13.44 8.48 11.37
CA GLU A 131 13.80 8.11 12.76
C GLU A 131 14.26 6.65 12.87
N LEU A 132 13.70 5.76 12.06
CA LEU A 132 14.05 4.34 12.04
C LEU A 132 15.22 4.01 11.11
N GLY A 133 15.82 5.00 10.44
CA GLY A 133 16.96 4.79 9.55
C GLY A 133 16.62 3.94 8.32
N VAL A 134 15.38 3.97 7.86
CA VAL A 134 14.97 3.28 6.63
C VAL A 134 15.52 4.04 5.43
N ARG A 135 16.11 3.33 4.47
CA ARG A 135 16.67 3.92 3.26
C ARG A 135 15.72 3.80 2.08
N SER A 136 15.69 4.80 1.24
CA SER A 136 14.78 4.91 0.09
C SER A 136 15.57 5.00 -1.22
N PRO A 137 16.03 3.89 -1.81
CA PRO A 137 16.95 3.92 -2.96
C PRO A 137 16.39 4.67 -4.16
N LEU A 138 15.08 4.57 -4.44
CA LEU A 138 14.46 5.32 -5.54
C LEU A 138 14.58 6.83 -5.32
N ARG A 139 14.30 7.29 -4.10
CA ARG A 139 14.43 8.69 -3.75
C ARG A 139 15.89 9.17 -3.74
N GLU A 140 16.79 8.38 -3.14
CA GLU A 140 18.21 8.70 -3.06
C GLU A 140 18.86 8.80 -4.45
N CYS A 141 18.33 8.06 -5.43
CA CYS A 141 18.75 8.12 -6.83
C CYS A 141 17.96 9.14 -7.68
N GLY A 142 16.98 9.85 -7.10
CA GLY A 142 16.17 10.83 -7.81
C GLY A 142 15.13 10.24 -8.77
N VAL A 143 14.79 8.94 -8.61
CA VAL A 143 13.84 8.25 -9.49
C VAL A 143 12.41 8.71 -9.18
N THR A 144 11.74 9.29 -10.17
CA THR A 144 10.38 9.82 -10.08
C THR A 144 9.33 8.71 -10.25
N LYS A 145 8.07 8.99 -9.90
CA LYS A 145 6.96 8.03 -10.10
C LYS A 145 6.76 7.62 -11.56
N ALA A 146 6.97 8.56 -12.50
CA ALA A 146 6.88 8.26 -13.93
C ALA A 146 7.98 7.28 -14.36
N GLU A 147 9.22 7.52 -13.93
CA GLU A 147 10.35 6.63 -14.19
C GLU A 147 10.18 5.26 -13.51
N VAL A 148 9.64 5.23 -12.28
CA VAL A 148 9.29 3.94 -11.62
C VAL A 148 8.36 3.11 -12.49
N ARG A 149 7.29 3.70 -13.04
CA ARG A 149 6.35 2.99 -13.92
C ARG A 149 7.00 2.52 -15.21
N GLN A 150 7.81 3.37 -15.83
CA GLN A 150 8.54 3.04 -17.05
C GLN A 150 9.51 1.86 -16.81
N MET A 151 10.38 1.97 -15.81
CA MET A 151 11.34 0.93 -15.45
C MET A 151 10.65 -0.37 -15.06
N SER A 152 9.54 -0.31 -14.31
CA SER A 152 8.74 -1.48 -13.95
C SER A 152 8.15 -2.18 -15.18
N ARG A 153 7.70 -1.41 -16.19
CA ARG A 153 7.19 -1.94 -17.45
C ARG A 153 8.31 -2.63 -18.25
N GLU A 154 9.47 -1.99 -18.36
CA GLU A 154 10.65 -2.54 -19.03
C GLU A 154 11.17 -3.80 -18.36
N ALA A 155 11.07 -3.86 -17.03
CA ALA A 155 11.41 -5.04 -16.22
C ALA A 155 10.34 -6.15 -16.27
N GLY A 156 9.23 -5.97 -16.97
CA GLY A 156 8.15 -6.96 -17.05
C GLY A 156 7.39 -7.19 -15.75
N LEU A 157 7.41 -6.21 -14.83
CA LEU A 157 6.68 -6.31 -13.57
C LEU A 157 5.20 -6.03 -13.81
N PHE A 158 4.30 -6.96 -13.49
CA PHE A 158 2.86 -6.79 -13.73
C PHE A 158 2.25 -5.62 -12.95
N THR A 159 2.96 -5.09 -11.94
CA THR A 159 2.50 -3.97 -11.10
C THR A 159 2.73 -2.60 -11.72
N TRP A 160 3.31 -2.50 -12.93
CA TRP A 160 3.72 -1.23 -13.54
C TRP A 160 2.58 -0.23 -13.74
N ASP A 161 1.37 -0.69 -14.06
CA ASP A 161 0.17 0.12 -14.30
C ASP A 161 -0.84 0.08 -13.14
N LYS A 162 -0.47 -0.61 -12.04
CA LYS A 162 -1.34 -0.76 -10.87
C LYS A 162 -1.72 0.62 -10.32
N PRO A 163 -3.02 0.91 -10.12
CA PRO A 163 -3.46 2.14 -9.47
C PRO A 163 -2.90 2.26 -8.07
N ALA A 164 -2.65 3.50 -7.62
CA ALA A 164 -2.25 3.73 -6.24
C ALA A 164 -3.37 3.31 -5.29
N TYR A 165 -3.05 2.39 -4.38
CA TYR A 165 -3.99 1.94 -3.36
C TYR A 165 -3.50 2.39 -1.99
N ALA A 166 -4.28 3.27 -1.34
CA ALA A 166 -4.03 3.67 0.04
C ALA A 166 -4.64 2.63 0.99
N CYS A 167 -4.04 2.45 2.18
CA CYS A 167 -4.51 1.48 3.17
C CYS A 167 -6.00 1.65 3.52
N LEU A 168 -6.67 0.57 3.91
CA LEU A 168 -8.10 0.56 4.26
C LEU A 168 -8.48 1.59 5.35
N ALA A 169 -7.55 1.92 6.24
CA ALA A 169 -7.76 2.95 7.26
C ALA A 169 -8.17 4.32 6.68
N THR A 170 -7.80 4.62 5.43
CA THR A 170 -8.19 5.87 4.75
C THR A 170 -9.66 5.89 4.33
N ARG A 171 -10.39 4.77 4.45
CA ARG A 171 -11.82 4.68 4.18
C ARG A 171 -12.65 5.15 5.36
N ILE A 172 -12.04 5.22 6.53
CA ILE A 172 -12.67 5.70 7.76
C ILE A 172 -12.36 7.20 7.91
N PRO A 173 -13.34 8.06 8.18
CA PRO A 173 -13.11 9.49 8.36
C PRO A 173 -12.10 9.77 9.48
N THR A 174 -11.17 10.70 9.22
CA THR A 174 -10.19 11.12 10.24
C THR A 174 -10.92 11.62 11.50
N GLY A 175 -10.45 11.20 12.68
CA GLY A 175 -11.09 11.48 13.96
C GLY A 175 -12.15 10.45 14.38
N THR A 176 -12.53 9.53 13.48
CA THR A 176 -13.39 8.39 13.83
C THR A 176 -12.52 7.17 14.13
N ALA A 177 -12.70 6.55 15.29
CA ALA A 177 -11.96 5.35 15.67
C ALA A 177 -12.13 4.22 14.63
N ILE A 178 -11.04 3.50 14.36
CA ILE A 178 -11.04 2.41 13.39
C ILE A 178 -11.37 1.10 14.12
N HIS A 179 -12.40 0.41 13.65
CA HIS A 179 -12.79 -0.91 14.13
C HIS A 179 -12.55 -1.98 13.06
N ALA A 180 -12.13 -3.17 13.47
CA ALA A 180 -11.89 -4.28 12.54
C ALA A 180 -13.12 -4.63 11.70
N ALA A 181 -14.32 -4.55 12.29
CA ALA A 181 -15.57 -4.80 11.59
C ALA A 181 -15.82 -3.83 10.43
N ASP A 182 -15.48 -2.54 10.61
CA ASP A 182 -15.63 -1.52 9.58
C ASP A 182 -14.66 -1.73 8.43
N LEU A 183 -13.39 -2.04 8.73
CA LEU A 183 -12.40 -2.36 7.71
C LEU A 183 -12.81 -3.58 6.88
N LYS A 184 -13.30 -4.63 7.55
CA LYS A 184 -13.78 -5.84 6.87
C LYS A 184 -14.97 -5.54 5.94
N ARG A 185 -15.95 -4.74 6.40
CA ARG A 185 -17.10 -4.35 5.57
C ARG A 185 -16.66 -3.56 4.33
N VAL A 186 -15.73 -2.62 4.51
CA VAL A 186 -15.19 -1.82 3.42
C VAL A 186 -14.40 -2.69 2.44
N GLU A 187 -13.55 -3.59 2.91
CA GLU A 187 -12.80 -4.51 2.07
C GLU A 187 -13.73 -5.41 1.24
N GLN A 188 -14.77 -5.98 1.86
CA GLN A 188 -15.77 -6.79 1.17
C GLN A 188 -16.49 -5.98 0.08
N ALA A 189 -16.88 -4.73 0.38
CA ALA A 189 -17.51 -3.85 -0.58
C ALA A 189 -16.59 -3.48 -1.75
N GLU A 190 -15.32 -3.16 -1.47
CA GLU A 190 -14.34 -2.86 -2.54
C GLU A 190 -14.08 -4.12 -3.38
N GLY A 191 -14.01 -5.31 -2.78
CA GLY A 191 -13.90 -6.58 -3.50
C GLY A 191 -15.09 -6.84 -4.41
N ALA A 192 -16.33 -6.60 -3.93
CA ALA A 192 -17.54 -6.76 -4.72
C ALA A 192 -17.59 -5.79 -5.92
N LEU A 193 -17.22 -4.53 -5.72
CA LEU A 193 -17.14 -3.56 -6.82
C LEU A 193 -16.04 -3.92 -7.84
N ALA A 194 -14.90 -4.41 -7.38
CA ALA A 194 -13.84 -4.89 -8.27
C ALA A 194 -14.32 -6.05 -9.15
N ALA A 195 -15.09 -6.99 -8.59
CA ALA A 195 -15.71 -8.09 -9.34
C ALA A 195 -16.73 -7.61 -10.39
N LEU A 196 -17.37 -6.45 -10.16
CA LEU A 196 -18.25 -5.78 -11.13
C LEU A 196 -17.49 -4.98 -12.20
N GLY A 197 -16.15 -5.01 -12.18
CA GLY A 197 -15.31 -4.34 -13.19
C GLY A 197 -14.92 -2.91 -12.88
N PHE A 198 -15.22 -2.41 -11.68
CA PHE A 198 -14.74 -1.09 -11.26
C PHE A 198 -13.23 -1.11 -11.02
N ARG A 199 -12.57 -0.01 -11.39
CA ARG A 199 -11.13 0.20 -11.20
C ARG A 199 -10.87 1.59 -10.62
N ASP A 200 -9.84 1.75 -9.79
CA ASP A 200 -9.50 3.02 -9.12
C ASP A 200 -10.71 3.73 -8.48
N PHE A 201 -11.36 3.03 -7.62
CA PHE A 201 -12.50 3.50 -6.83
C PHE A 201 -12.19 3.38 -5.33
N ARG A 202 -13.07 3.91 -4.48
CA ARG A 202 -13.03 3.73 -3.02
C ARG A 202 -14.44 3.60 -2.47
N VAL A 203 -14.59 2.75 -1.46
CA VAL A 203 -15.80 2.72 -0.63
C VAL A 203 -15.43 3.31 0.73
N ARG A 204 -15.89 4.53 1.00
CA ARG A 204 -15.63 5.20 2.27
C ARG A 204 -16.81 5.05 3.22
N LEU A 205 -16.51 4.92 4.50
CA LEU A 205 -17.52 4.97 5.54
C LEU A 205 -18.00 6.41 5.76
N LEU A 206 -19.29 6.63 5.74
CA LEU A 206 -19.94 7.92 6.05
C LEU A 206 -21.15 7.65 6.95
N ASP A 207 -21.01 7.95 8.23
CA ASP A 207 -22.06 7.73 9.25
C ASP A 207 -22.63 6.30 9.19
N GLY A 208 -21.75 5.30 9.10
CA GLY A 208 -22.11 3.90 9.00
C GLY A 208 -22.56 3.41 7.61
N ASN A 209 -22.69 4.30 6.63
CA ASN A 209 -23.11 4.04 5.26
C ASN A 209 -21.91 3.93 4.31
N ALA A 210 -22.13 3.30 3.14
CA ALA A 210 -21.14 3.26 2.07
C ALA A 210 -21.23 4.52 1.19
N ARG A 211 -20.13 5.28 1.07
CA ARG A 211 -19.95 6.33 0.06
C ARG A 211 -18.98 5.84 -1.00
N ILE A 212 -19.49 5.56 -2.20
CA ILE A 212 -18.71 5.10 -3.34
C ILE A 212 -18.12 6.31 -4.06
N GLN A 213 -16.80 6.32 -4.24
CA GLN A 213 -16.07 7.30 -5.03
C GLN A 213 -15.44 6.60 -6.22
N VAL A 214 -15.81 6.99 -7.43
CA VAL A 214 -15.28 6.46 -8.70
C VAL A 214 -14.56 7.57 -9.49
N THR A 215 -13.82 7.20 -10.51
CA THR A 215 -13.30 8.16 -11.49
C THR A 215 -14.44 8.66 -12.40
N GLU A 216 -14.29 9.82 -13.02
CA GLU A 216 -15.28 10.38 -13.96
C GLU A 216 -15.69 9.37 -15.03
N LYS A 217 -14.73 8.64 -15.58
CA LYS A 217 -14.98 7.60 -16.62
C LYS A 217 -15.89 6.46 -16.16
N GLN A 218 -16.04 6.26 -14.86
CA GLN A 218 -16.82 5.15 -14.29
C GLN A 218 -18.17 5.61 -13.69
N LEU A 219 -18.53 6.90 -13.73
CA LEU A 219 -19.83 7.37 -13.27
C LEU A 219 -20.97 6.73 -14.05
N ALA A 220 -20.88 6.69 -15.38
CA ALA A 220 -21.88 6.03 -16.23
C ALA A 220 -22.03 4.56 -15.87
N LEU A 221 -20.92 3.83 -15.72
CA LEU A 221 -20.90 2.43 -15.32
C LEU A 221 -21.60 2.23 -13.95
N ALA A 222 -21.36 3.12 -12.98
CA ALA A 222 -21.98 3.03 -11.66
C ALA A 222 -23.52 3.18 -11.73
N LEU A 223 -24.02 4.02 -12.64
CA LEU A 223 -25.46 4.19 -12.88
C LEU A 223 -26.05 3.02 -13.64
N GLU A 224 -25.38 2.53 -14.68
CA GLU A 224 -25.79 1.36 -15.47
C GLU A 224 -25.87 0.09 -14.60
N GLN A 225 -24.90 -0.12 -13.74
CA GLN A 225 -24.84 -1.28 -12.83
C GLN A 225 -25.47 -1.02 -11.47
N ARG A 226 -26.31 0.02 -11.33
CA ARG A 226 -26.89 0.44 -10.06
C ARG A 226 -27.47 -0.71 -9.25
N GLN A 227 -28.21 -1.60 -9.90
CA GLN A 227 -28.87 -2.71 -9.19
C GLN A 227 -27.85 -3.71 -8.65
N GLN A 228 -26.84 -4.11 -9.45
CA GLN A 228 -25.79 -5.02 -9.01
C GLN A 228 -24.98 -4.43 -7.84
N VAL A 229 -24.69 -3.13 -7.90
CA VAL A 229 -24.01 -2.41 -6.81
C VAL A 229 -24.85 -2.43 -5.54
N LEU A 230 -26.16 -2.17 -5.63
CA LEU A 230 -27.07 -2.23 -4.48
C LEU A 230 -27.17 -3.64 -3.90
N ASP A 231 -27.32 -4.65 -4.74
CA ASP A 231 -27.43 -6.05 -4.32
C ASP A 231 -26.17 -6.52 -3.58
N ALA A 232 -25.00 -6.05 -4.04
CA ALA A 232 -23.71 -6.39 -3.43
C ALA A 232 -23.46 -5.64 -2.10
N LEU A 233 -23.84 -4.37 -1.99
CA LEU A 233 -23.43 -3.52 -0.86
C LEU A 233 -24.52 -3.36 0.22
N LYS A 234 -25.80 -3.47 -0.10
CA LYS A 234 -26.90 -3.37 0.87
C LYS A 234 -26.85 -4.41 2.01
N PRO A 235 -26.35 -5.64 1.82
CA PRO A 235 -26.12 -6.56 2.93
C PRO A 235 -25.05 -6.09 3.93
N LEU A 236 -24.16 -5.19 3.49
CA LEU A 236 -23.04 -4.68 4.29
C LEU A 236 -23.35 -3.32 4.93
N PHE A 237 -24.21 -2.49 4.30
CA PHE A 237 -24.45 -1.10 4.71
C PHE A 237 -25.93 -0.73 4.66
N PRO A 238 -26.41 0.07 5.64
CA PRO A 238 -27.79 0.56 5.64
C PRO A 238 -28.15 1.39 4.40
N ALA A 239 -27.23 2.27 3.96
CA ALA A 239 -27.36 3.05 2.73
C ALA A 239 -26.09 2.96 1.87
N VAL A 240 -26.31 3.07 0.54
CA VAL A 240 -25.25 3.13 -0.46
C VAL A 240 -25.39 4.43 -1.23
N LEU A 241 -24.37 5.26 -1.18
CA LEU A 241 -24.32 6.60 -1.75
C LEU A 241 -23.27 6.63 -2.86
N LEU A 242 -23.55 7.29 -3.98
CA LEU A 242 -22.57 7.60 -5.02
C LEU A 242 -22.13 9.05 -4.84
N ASP A 243 -20.83 9.25 -4.72
CA ASP A 243 -20.24 10.58 -4.64
C ASP A 243 -20.21 11.19 -6.06
N LEU A 244 -20.79 12.38 -6.22
CA LEU A 244 -20.73 13.10 -7.49
C LEU A 244 -19.37 13.77 -7.71
N GLU A 245 -18.59 14.00 -6.65
CA GLU A 245 -17.21 14.42 -6.77
C GLU A 245 -16.36 13.21 -7.14
N THR A 246 -15.83 13.25 -8.36
CA THR A 246 -15.05 12.16 -8.90
C THR A 246 -13.62 12.17 -8.35
N ARG A 247 -13.00 11.00 -8.31
CA ARG A 247 -11.59 10.88 -7.98
C ARG A 247 -10.74 11.36 -9.15
N THR A 248 -9.76 12.19 -8.84
CA THR A 248 -8.60 12.40 -9.73
C THR A 248 -7.66 11.20 -9.54
N GLY A 249 -7.41 10.46 -10.62
CA GLY A 249 -6.57 9.26 -10.64
C GLY A 249 -5.10 9.54 -10.34
#